data_d61ae302eedb1d4c8c1c693a814b07e5
#
_entry.id   d61ae302eedb1d4c8c1c693a814b07e5
#
_cell.length_a   1.000
_cell.length_b   1.000
_cell.length_c   1.000
_cell.angle_alpha   90.00
_cell.angle_beta   90.00
_cell.angle_gamma   90.00
#
_symmetry.space_group_name_H-M   'P 1'
#
loop_
_entity.id
_entity.type
_entity.pdbx_description
1 polymer ?
#
loop_
_entity_poly.entity_id
_entity_poly.type
_entity_poly.pdbx_seq_one_letter_code
_entity_poly.pdbx_strand_id
1 'polypeptide(L)'
;GRWLNVQARDGNGALLFESGAYDASTGTLTEDAQARVYEVQQGIWNAATSHCDIRDGSARKMFHFALNNCIAKDNRIPPRGFRGGNDPELKPVAHVYPETSPGSGRLVNFDDATWVIPIAPGTVLPISVEARLQHQVASREYIEFLNNEAIEHAIPSENLMCQAAKARDNIVVSAVYWRAEDGTAANQPGDASAGPKYRATLPAASAAVAESASPTPSP
;
A
#
# COMPACT_ATOMS: atom_id res chain seq x y z
N GLY A 1 4.12 -3.53 -7.49
CA GLY A 1 3.57 -2.60 -6.49
C GLY A 1 4.04 -2.89 -5.08
N ARG A 2 3.84 -1.92 -4.19
CA ARG A 2 4.06 -2.07 -2.74
C ARG A 2 2.83 -1.58 -2.03
N TRP A 3 2.47 -2.23 -0.92
CA TRP A 3 1.33 -1.77 -0.13
C TRP A 3 1.54 -2.07 1.35
N LEU A 4 0.74 -1.41 2.20
CA LEU A 4 0.71 -1.68 3.62
C LEU A 4 -0.51 -2.56 3.93
N ASN A 5 -0.27 -3.72 4.54
CA ASN A 5 -1.29 -4.50 5.20
C ASN A 5 -1.28 -4.16 6.69
N VAL A 6 -2.41 -3.70 7.21
CA VAL A 6 -2.54 -3.31 8.61
C VAL A 6 -3.65 -4.13 9.24
N GLN A 7 -3.33 -4.84 10.31
CA GLN A 7 -4.26 -5.66 11.09
C GLN A 7 -4.32 -5.16 12.52
N ALA A 8 -5.52 -5.13 13.09
CA ALA A 8 -5.72 -4.93 14.53
C ALA A 8 -6.44 -6.15 15.10
N ARG A 9 -5.97 -6.63 16.26
CA ARG A 9 -6.54 -7.76 16.98
C ARG A 9 -6.80 -7.40 18.43
N ASP A 10 -7.82 -8.01 19.01
CA ASP A 10 -8.13 -7.86 20.44
C ASP A 10 -7.18 -8.71 21.32
N GLY A 11 -7.37 -8.62 22.64
CA GLY A 11 -6.58 -9.37 23.62
C GLY A 11 -6.72 -10.89 23.54
N ASN A 12 -7.74 -11.40 22.84
CA ASN A 12 -7.94 -12.82 22.55
C ASN A 12 -7.36 -13.22 21.18
N GLY A 13 -6.80 -12.27 20.42
CA GLY A 13 -6.28 -12.50 19.08
C GLY A 13 -7.32 -12.44 17.97
N ALA A 14 -8.58 -12.10 18.27
CA ALA A 14 -9.62 -11.95 17.26
C ALA A 14 -9.35 -10.72 16.38
N LEU A 15 -9.53 -10.87 15.07
CA LEU A 15 -9.32 -9.78 14.10
C LEU A 15 -10.44 -8.75 14.23
N LEU A 16 -10.07 -7.51 14.54
CA LEU A 16 -10.99 -6.38 14.65
C LEU A 16 -11.03 -5.55 13.36
N PHE A 17 -9.90 -5.46 12.70
CA PHE A 17 -9.71 -4.61 11.52
C PHE A 17 -8.60 -5.17 10.63
N GLU A 18 -8.78 -5.05 9.33
CA GLU A 18 -7.74 -5.29 8.34
C GLU A 18 -7.90 -4.32 7.17
N SER A 19 -6.79 -3.73 6.72
CA SER A 19 -6.69 -2.92 5.52
C SER A 19 -5.55 -3.45 4.65
N GLY A 20 -5.75 -3.46 3.32
CA GLY A 20 -4.79 -3.99 2.38
C GLY A 20 -4.58 -5.50 2.52
N ALA A 21 -5.65 -6.25 2.74
CA ALA A 21 -5.62 -7.72 2.82
C ALA A 21 -5.14 -8.33 1.49
N TYR A 22 -4.30 -9.35 1.58
CA TYR A 22 -3.78 -10.05 0.40
C TYR A 22 -4.03 -11.55 0.51
N ASP A 23 -4.70 -12.07 -0.51
CA ASP A 23 -4.90 -13.51 -0.67
C ASP A 23 -3.78 -14.10 -1.53
N ALA A 24 -2.86 -14.80 -0.90
CA ALA A 24 -1.72 -15.44 -1.59
C ALA A 24 -2.15 -16.58 -2.53
N SER A 25 -3.30 -17.21 -2.28
CA SER A 25 -3.79 -18.32 -3.11
C SER A 25 -4.29 -17.84 -4.47
N THR A 26 -4.89 -16.65 -4.49
CA THR A 26 -5.42 -16.02 -5.71
C THR A 26 -4.51 -14.92 -6.26
N GLY A 27 -3.55 -14.44 -5.46
CA GLY A 27 -2.71 -13.29 -5.81
C GLY A 27 -3.46 -11.96 -5.79
N THR A 28 -4.56 -11.87 -5.04
CA THR A 28 -5.46 -10.71 -5.04
C THR A 28 -5.21 -9.82 -3.84
N LEU A 29 -4.98 -8.53 -4.11
CA LEU A 29 -4.98 -7.46 -3.11
C LEU A 29 -6.40 -6.89 -2.98
N THR A 30 -6.88 -6.78 -1.75
CA THR A 30 -8.11 -6.05 -1.44
C THR A 30 -7.77 -4.57 -1.21
N GLU A 31 -8.18 -3.73 -2.15
CA GLU A 31 -8.04 -2.27 -2.05
C GLU A 31 -9.28 -1.70 -1.36
N ASP A 32 -9.28 -1.71 -0.03
CA ASP A 32 -10.30 -1.04 0.78
C ASP A 32 -10.08 0.48 0.82
N ALA A 33 -11.02 1.23 1.40
CA ALA A 33 -10.97 2.70 1.43
C ALA A 33 -9.75 3.28 2.18
N GLN A 34 -9.09 2.49 3.03
CA GLN A 34 -7.90 2.91 3.77
C GLN A 34 -6.63 2.26 3.24
N ALA A 35 -6.72 1.41 2.21
CA ALA A 35 -5.55 0.73 1.65
C ALA A 35 -4.52 1.72 1.10
N ARG A 36 -3.26 1.51 1.46
CA ARG A 36 -2.13 2.32 0.99
C ARG A 36 -1.31 1.51 0.01
N VAL A 37 -1.51 1.81 -1.29
CA VAL A 37 -0.82 1.14 -2.39
C VAL A 37 0.08 2.15 -3.11
N TYR A 38 1.38 1.84 -3.17
CA TYR A 38 2.40 2.66 -3.84
C TYR A 38 2.77 2.03 -5.17
N GLU A 39 2.40 2.69 -6.26
CA GLU A 39 2.52 2.14 -7.61
C GLU A 39 2.61 3.22 -8.68
N VAL A 40 2.90 2.80 -9.90
CA VAL A 40 2.72 3.61 -11.12
C VAL A 40 1.60 2.99 -11.93
N GLN A 41 0.69 3.82 -12.41
CA GLN A 41 -0.33 3.46 -13.39
C GLN A 41 -0.12 4.30 -14.64
N GLN A 42 0.21 3.63 -15.73
CA GLN A 42 0.37 4.23 -17.05
C GLN A 42 -0.87 3.98 -17.89
N GLY A 43 -1.06 4.80 -18.90
CA GLY A 43 -2.19 4.68 -19.79
C GLY A 43 -2.01 5.43 -21.10
N ILE A 44 -3.11 5.62 -21.82
CA ILE A 44 -3.17 6.37 -23.07
C ILE A 44 -3.96 7.66 -22.83
N TRP A 45 -3.40 8.78 -23.26
CA TRP A 45 -4.06 10.08 -23.14
C TRP A 45 -5.28 10.15 -24.03
N ASN A 46 -6.42 10.42 -23.42
CA ASN A 46 -7.68 10.64 -24.09
C ASN A 46 -7.94 12.15 -24.22
N ALA A 47 -7.74 12.68 -25.40
CA ALA A 47 -7.91 14.12 -25.66
C ALA A 47 -9.37 14.59 -25.54
N ALA A 48 -10.35 13.71 -25.77
CA ALA A 48 -11.77 14.06 -25.68
C ALA A 48 -12.23 14.27 -24.23
N THR A 49 -11.66 13.51 -23.29
CA THR A 49 -11.98 13.59 -21.86
C THR A 49 -10.93 14.34 -21.05
N SER A 50 -9.78 14.71 -21.68
CA SER A 50 -8.60 15.27 -21.01
C SER A 50 -8.14 14.41 -19.82
N HIS A 51 -8.16 13.09 -20.00
CA HIS A 51 -7.82 12.12 -18.97
C HIS A 51 -6.83 11.08 -19.48
N CYS A 52 -6.03 10.52 -18.57
CA CYS A 52 -5.13 9.39 -18.84
C CYS A 52 -5.91 8.09 -18.55
N ASP A 53 -6.38 7.42 -19.61
CA ASP A 53 -7.11 6.19 -19.50
C ASP A 53 -6.17 5.03 -19.24
N ILE A 54 -6.37 4.33 -18.12
CA ILE A 54 -5.58 3.16 -17.71
C ILE A 54 -6.20 1.83 -18.13
N ARG A 55 -7.41 1.90 -18.69
CA ARG A 55 -8.17 0.74 -19.17
C ARG A 55 -8.65 0.98 -20.59
N ASP A 56 -8.71 -0.11 -21.36
CA ASP A 56 -9.29 -0.09 -22.72
C ASP A 56 -10.84 -0.11 -22.67
N GLY A 57 -11.46 -0.08 -23.86
CA GLY A 57 -12.90 -0.15 -24.00
C GLY A 57 -13.56 -1.44 -23.49
N SER A 58 -12.77 -2.47 -23.16
CA SER A 58 -13.18 -3.72 -22.53
C SER A 58 -12.88 -3.76 -21.04
N ALA A 59 -12.54 -2.63 -20.44
CA ALA A 59 -12.15 -2.44 -19.04
C ALA A 59 -10.87 -3.20 -18.62
N ARG A 60 -10.05 -3.67 -19.56
CA ARG A 60 -8.78 -4.32 -19.29
C ARG A 60 -7.69 -3.26 -19.08
N LYS A 61 -6.80 -3.48 -18.11
CA LYS A 61 -5.64 -2.58 -17.90
C LYS A 61 -4.71 -2.59 -19.13
N MET A 62 -4.19 -1.41 -19.46
CA MET A 62 -3.30 -1.21 -20.60
C MET A 62 -1.86 -1.54 -20.22
N PHE A 63 -1.44 -2.80 -20.45
CA PHE A 63 -0.10 -3.29 -20.11
C PHE A 63 0.89 -3.27 -21.28
N HIS A 64 0.50 -2.80 -22.46
CA HIS A 64 1.43 -2.53 -23.56
C HIS A 64 2.21 -1.24 -23.29
N PHE A 65 3.14 -1.30 -22.35
CA PHE A 65 3.86 -0.12 -21.83
C PHE A 65 4.53 0.73 -22.89
N ALA A 66 4.96 0.14 -24.02
CA ALA A 66 5.54 0.87 -25.13
C ALA A 66 4.52 1.78 -25.87
N LEU A 67 3.22 1.53 -25.70
CA LEU A 67 2.15 2.32 -26.32
C LEU A 67 1.57 3.36 -25.36
N ASN A 68 1.85 3.25 -24.08
CA ASN A 68 1.37 4.17 -23.08
C ASN A 68 2.13 5.51 -23.19
N ASN A 69 1.40 6.63 -23.17
CA ASN A 69 1.93 7.96 -23.36
C ASN A 69 1.57 8.95 -22.26
N CYS A 70 0.98 8.45 -21.15
CA CYS A 70 0.68 9.25 -19.97
C CYS A 70 0.79 8.44 -18.69
N ILE A 71 0.90 9.15 -17.57
CA ILE A 71 0.89 8.58 -16.22
C ILE A 71 -0.37 9.07 -15.52
N ALA A 72 -1.25 8.15 -15.12
CA ALA A 72 -2.46 8.45 -14.37
C ALA A 72 -2.19 8.54 -12.86
N LYS A 73 -1.22 7.77 -12.37
CA LYS A 73 -0.81 7.73 -10.97
C LYS A 73 0.67 7.38 -10.87
N ASP A 74 1.42 8.14 -10.08
CA ASP A 74 2.73 7.76 -9.56
C ASP A 74 2.86 8.30 -8.15
N ASN A 75 2.49 7.46 -7.19
CA ASN A 75 2.57 7.76 -5.77
C ASN A 75 3.69 6.99 -5.06
N ARG A 76 4.69 6.53 -5.81
CA ARG A 76 5.86 5.90 -5.22
C ARG A 76 6.61 6.92 -4.37
N ILE A 77 7.02 6.49 -3.17
CA ILE A 77 7.80 7.34 -2.27
C ILE A 77 9.08 7.77 -2.96
N PRO A 78 9.35 9.09 -3.09
CA PRO A 78 10.55 9.57 -3.75
C PRO A 78 11.82 9.06 -3.07
N PRO A 79 12.87 8.73 -3.81
CA PRO A 79 14.14 8.34 -3.21
C PRO A 79 14.79 9.53 -2.48
N ARG A 80 15.67 9.23 -1.51
CA ARG A 80 16.40 10.27 -0.79
C ARG A 80 17.20 11.16 -1.76
N GLY A 81 16.98 12.47 -1.66
CA GLY A 81 17.63 13.46 -2.53
C GLY A 81 16.96 13.71 -3.87
N PHE A 82 15.79 13.14 -4.10
CA PHE A 82 14.99 13.42 -5.30
C PHE A 82 14.70 14.91 -5.45
N ARG A 83 14.90 15.45 -6.65
CA ARG A 83 14.75 16.89 -6.98
C ARG A 83 13.74 17.17 -8.09
N GLY A 84 12.97 16.18 -8.50
CA GLY A 84 11.98 16.30 -9.57
C GLY A 84 10.62 16.86 -9.14
N GLY A 85 10.48 17.42 -7.94
CA GLY A 85 9.18 17.88 -7.43
C GLY A 85 8.55 19.03 -8.25
N ASN A 86 9.37 19.86 -8.90
CA ASN A 86 8.93 20.95 -9.76
C ASN A 86 8.98 20.59 -11.26
N ASP A 87 9.45 19.40 -11.61
CA ASP A 87 9.53 18.94 -12.98
C ASP A 87 8.20 18.28 -13.38
N PRO A 88 7.51 18.76 -14.43
CA PRO A 88 6.22 18.22 -14.84
C PRO A 88 6.26 16.75 -15.27
N GLU A 89 7.42 16.26 -15.72
CA GLU A 89 7.59 14.87 -16.18
C GLU A 89 8.01 13.91 -15.06
N LEU A 90 8.66 14.44 -14.01
CA LEU A 90 9.25 13.64 -12.93
C LEU A 90 8.44 13.68 -11.62
N LYS A 91 7.64 14.72 -11.43
CA LYS A 91 6.87 14.89 -10.18
C LYS A 91 5.88 13.74 -9.97
N PRO A 92 5.61 13.36 -8.72
CA PRO A 92 4.55 12.42 -8.40
C PRO A 92 3.20 12.85 -8.98
N VAL A 93 2.40 11.88 -9.40
CA VAL A 93 1.07 12.07 -9.99
C VAL A 93 0.01 11.44 -9.07
N ALA A 94 -1.08 12.15 -8.84
CA ALA A 94 -2.17 11.76 -7.93
C ALA A 94 -1.76 11.59 -6.46
N HIS A 95 -0.59 12.10 -6.08
CA HIS A 95 -0.13 12.21 -4.70
C HIS A 95 0.83 13.38 -4.54
N VAL A 96 0.80 14.05 -3.41
CA VAL A 96 1.66 15.21 -3.13
C VAL A 96 2.60 14.88 -1.97
N TYR A 97 3.89 14.82 -2.27
CA TYR A 97 4.93 14.76 -1.25
C TYR A 97 5.40 16.16 -0.90
N PRO A 98 5.50 16.51 0.40
CA PRO A 98 6.04 17.81 0.80
C PRO A 98 7.47 18.02 0.30
N GLU A 99 7.79 19.27 -0.01
CA GLU A 99 9.17 19.66 -0.24
C GLU A 99 9.95 19.72 1.09
N THR A 100 11.24 19.37 1.05
CA THR A 100 12.13 19.47 2.22
C THR A 100 12.40 20.93 2.62
N SER A 101 12.28 21.86 1.66
CA SER A 101 12.21 23.29 1.87
C SER A 101 11.42 23.92 0.71
N PRO A 102 10.61 24.97 0.97
CA PRO A 102 9.76 25.59 -0.05
C PRO A 102 10.52 25.98 -1.31
N GLY A 103 9.98 25.63 -2.48
CA GLY A 103 10.55 25.97 -3.79
C GLY A 103 11.81 25.19 -4.20
N SER A 104 12.26 24.24 -3.38
CA SER A 104 13.48 23.48 -3.66
C SER A 104 13.34 22.41 -4.72
N GLY A 105 12.13 21.97 -5.03
CA GLY A 105 11.85 20.79 -5.85
C GLY A 105 12.34 19.48 -5.24
N ARG A 106 12.93 19.54 -4.04
CA ARG A 106 13.41 18.35 -3.31
C ARG A 106 12.30 17.82 -2.43
N LEU A 107 11.80 16.65 -2.75
CA LEU A 107 10.74 16.02 -2.00
C LEU A 107 11.26 15.21 -0.79
N VAL A 108 10.40 15.05 0.22
CA VAL A 108 10.64 14.10 1.31
C VAL A 108 10.68 12.68 0.76
N ASN A 109 11.40 11.80 1.45
CA ASN A 109 11.55 10.37 1.08
C ASN A 109 10.80 9.44 2.02
N PHE A 110 9.69 9.91 2.54
CA PHE A 110 8.77 9.15 3.40
C PHE A 110 7.33 9.59 3.13
N ASP A 111 6.39 8.79 3.56
CA ASP A 111 4.97 9.09 3.56
C ASP A 111 4.39 8.80 4.94
N ASP A 112 3.43 9.60 5.36
CA ASP A 112 2.67 9.40 6.60
C ASP A 112 1.33 8.76 6.25
N ALA A 113 1.04 7.61 6.86
CA ALA A 113 -0.21 6.91 6.64
C ALA A 113 -0.98 6.77 7.96
N THR A 114 -2.28 7.04 7.91
CA THR A 114 -3.17 6.97 9.06
C THR A 114 -4.32 6.02 8.76
N TRP A 115 -4.66 5.18 9.75
CA TRP A 115 -5.82 4.30 9.71
C TRP A 115 -6.75 4.60 10.87
N VAL A 116 -8.05 4.56 10.60
CA VAL A 116 -9.08 4.64 11.62
C VAL A 116 -9.58 3.23 11.91
N ILE A 117 -9.31 2.75 13.11
CA ILE A 117 -9.67 1.40 13.54
C ILE A 117 -10.90 1.51 14.45
N PRO A 118 -12.08 1.02 14.03
CA PRO A 118 -13.27 1.06 14.87
C PRO A 118 -13.15 0.02 15.99
N ILE A 119 -13.30 0.48 17.23
CA ILE A 119 -13.25 -0.39 18.42
C ILE A 119 -14.65 -0.44 19.03
N ALA A 120 -15.25 -1.63 19.05
CA ALA A 120 -16.57 -1.84 19.65
C ALA A 120 -16.50 -1.83 21.20
N PRO A 121 -17.55 -1.37 21.89
CA PRO A 121 -17.67 -1.54 23.33
C PRO A 121 -17.56 -3.03 23.73
N GLY A 122 -16.80 -3.31 24.78
CA GLY A 122 -16.57 -4.68 25.25
C GLY A 122 -15.43 -5.43 24.55
N THR A 123 -14.70 -4.77 23.65
CA THR A 123 -13.49 -5.33 23.07
C THR A 123 -12.47 -5.68 24.16
N VAL A 124 -11.91 -6.87 24.09
CA VAL A 124 -10.93 -7.35 25.08
C VAL A 124 -9.58 -6.68 24.83
N LEU A 125 -9.02 -6.06 25.87
CA LEU A 125 -7.71 -5.42 25.83
C LEU A 125 -6.59 -6.41 26.24
N PRO A 126 -5.34 -6.18 25.81
CA PRO A 126 -4.86 -5.08 24.96
C PRO A 126 -5.19 -5.29 23.49
N ILE A 127 -5.24 -4.19 22.72
CA ILE A 127 -5.34 -4.26 21.26
C ILE A 127 -3.93 -4.26 20.68
N SER A 128 -3.63 -5.24 19.85
CA SER A 128 -2.39 -5.31 19.08
C SER A 128 -2.64 -4.81 17.66
N VAL A 129 -1.74 -3.93 17.16
CA VAL A 129 -1.76 -3.46 15.78
C VAL A 129 -0.47 -3.90 15.09
N GLU A 130 -0.62 -4.56 13.95
CA GLU A 130 0.49 -4.99 13.11
C GLU A 130 0.39 -4.30 11.75
N ALA A 131 1.49 -3.68 11.30
CA ALA A 131 1.61 -3.10 9.97
C ALA A 131 2.73 -3.81 9.21
N ARG A 132 2.42 -4.34 8.02
CA ARG A 132 3.37 -5.05 7.15
C ARG A 132 3.50 -4.31 5.83
N LEU A 133 4.73 -3.95 5.45
CA LEU A 133 5.01 -3.50 4.09
C LEU A 133 5.19 -4.74 3.20
N GLN A 134 4.34 -4.86 2.21
CA GLN A 134 4.37 -5.93 1.23
C GLN A 134 4.85 -5.43 -0.13
N HIS A 135 5.53 -6.28 -0.87
CA HIS A 135 6.02 -5.99 -2.22
C HIS A 135 5.67 -7.12 -3.16
N GLN A 136 5.09 -6.76 -4.30
CA GLN A 136 4.82 -7.66 -5.40
C GLN A 136 5.53 -7.15 -6.66
N VAL A 137 6.34 -8.00 -7.29
CA VAL A 137 7.11 -7.63 -8.48
C VAL A 137 6.18 -7.37 -9.66
N ALA A 138 5.25 -8.31 -9.92
CA ALA A 138 4.26 -8.20 -10.98
C ALA A 138 2.86 -8.39 -10.38
N SER A 139 1.89 -7.57 -10.79
CA SER A 139 0.52 -7.76 -10.38
C SER A 139 -0.08 -9.01 -11.04
N ARG A 140 -1.08 -9.60 -10.40
CA ARG A 140 -1.86 -10.70 -10.98
C ARG A 140 -2.38 -10.35 -12.37
N GLU A 141 -2.97 -9.19 -12.52
CA GLU A 141 -3.54 -8.71 -13.78
C GLU A 141 -2.49 -8.64 -14.90
N TYR A 142 -1.26 -8.23 -14.57
CA TYR A 142 -0.17 -8.22 -15.55
C TYR A 142 0.26 -9.64 -15.96
N ILE A 143 0.29 -10.57 -15.03
CA ILE A 143 0.60 -11.98 -15.31
C ILE A 143 -0.49 -12.60 -16.17
N GLU A 144 -1.76 -12.33 -15.86
CA GLU A 144 -2.90 -12.78 -16.66
C GLU A 144 -2.87 -12.19 -18.07
N PHE A 145 -2.53 -10.92 -18.19
CA PHE A 145 -2.33 -10.26 -19.48
C PHE A 145 -1.24 -10.98 -20.30
N LEU A 146 -0.05 -11.18 -19.75
CA LEU A 146 1.05 -11.88 -20.45
C LEU A 146 0.67 -13.29 -20.88
N ASN A 147 -0.07 -14.00 -20.04
CA ASN A 147 -0.52 -15.34 -20.36
C ASN A 147 -1.53 -15.34 -21.52
N ASN A 148 -2.46 -14.39 -21.54
CA ASN A 148 -3.44 -14.26 -22.61
C ASN A 148 -2.78 -13.88 -23.93
N GLU A 149 -1.85 -12.93 -23.93
CA GLU A 149 -1.05 -12.54 -25.10
C GLU A 149 -0.24 -13.73 -25.64
N ALA A 150 0.37 -14.52 -24.74
CA ALA A 150 1.11 -15.70 -25.15
C ALA A 150 0.22 -16.74 -25.84
N ILE A 151 -1.01 -16.94 -25.36
CA ILE A 151 -1.98 -17.86 -25.97
C ILE A 151 -2.42 -17.33 -27.33
N GLU A 152 -2.75 -16.03 -27.42
CA GLU A 152 -3.25 -15.40 -28.64
C GLU A 152 -2.19 -15.44 -29.76
N HIS A 153 -0.92 -15.25 -29.42
CA HIS A 153 0.18 -15.24 -30.38
C HIS A 153 0.90 -16.59 -30.52
N ALA A 154 0.33 -17.69 -30.00
CA ALA A 154 0.90 -19.04 -30.05
C ALA A 154 2.38 -19.10 -29.59
N ILE A 155 2.75 -18.26 -28.62
CA ILE A 155 4.09 -18.30 -28.02
C ILE A 155 4.16 -19.53 -27.12
N PRO A 156 5.21 -20.38 -27.21
CA PRO A 156 5.35 -21.56 -26.37
C PRO A 156 5.24 -21.20 -24.89
N SER A 157 4.23 -21.73 -24.22
CA SER A 157 3.85 -21.39 -22.84
C SER A 157 4.91 -21.75 -21.80
N GLU A 158 5.81 -22.68 -22.13
CA GLU A 158 6.87 -23.17 -21.24
C GLU A 158 7.76 -22.06 -20.67
N ASN A 159 8.00 -20.99 -21.41
CA ASN A 159 8.84 -19.89 -20.97
C ASN A 159 8.09 -18.82 -20.17
N LEU A 160 6.83 -18.54 -20.49
CA LEU A 160 6.02 -17.47 -19.87
C LEU A 160 5.20 -17.99 -18.68
N MET A 161 4.62 -19.19 -18.80
CA MET A 161 3.86 -19.82 -17.71
C MET A 161 4.73 -20.17 -16.50
N CYS A 162 5.95 -20.64 -16.72
CA CYS A 162 6.88 -20.94 -15.65
C CYS A 162 7.35 -19.66 -14.93
N GLN A 163 7.50 -18.57 -15.66
CA GLN A 163 7.81 -17.25 -15.07
C GLN A 163 6.61 -16.65 -14.35
N ALA A 164 5.41 -16.81 -14.88
CA ALA A 164 4.18 -16.33 -14.24
C ALA A 164 3.85 -17.11 -12.96
N ALA A 165 4.05 -18.43 -12.96
CA ALA A 165 3.90 -19.24 -11.74
C ALA A 165 4.92 -18.85 -10.67
N LYS A 166 6.18 -18.63 -11.06
CA LYS A 166 7.23 -18.14 -10.14
C LYS A 166 6.98 -16.72 -9.64
N ALA A 167 6.34 -15.85 -10.44
CA ALA A 167 5.99 -14.51 -10.01
C ALA A 167 4.86 -14.51 -8.95
N ARG A 168 4.02 -15.54 -8.92
CA ARG A 168 3.01 -15.74 -7.87
C ARG A 168 3.67 -16.02 -6.51
N ASP A 169 4.80 -16.72 -6.50
CA ASP A 169 5.57 -17.06 -5.29
C ASP A 169 6.54 -15.94 -4.86
N ASN A 170 6.73 -14.91 -5.69
CA ASN A 170 7.68 -13.81 -5.44
C ASN A 170 7.08 -12.66 -4.63
N ILE A 171 6.35 -12.96 -3.59
CA ILE A 171 6.00 -11.95 -2.58
C ILE A 171 7.15 -11.87 -1.60
N VAL A 172 7.98 -10.86 -1.76
CA VAL A 172 8.98 -10.53 -0.74
C VAL A 172 8.29 -9.73 0.33
N VAL A 173 7.94 -10.38 1.42
CA VAL A 173 7.43 -9.71 2.62
C VAL A 173 8.63 -9.14 3.37
N SER A 174 8.86 -7.84 3.25
CA SER A 174 9.70 -7.12 4.21
C SER A 174 8.80 -6.72 5.36
N ALA A 175 8.81 -7.47 6.43
CA ALA A 175 8.03 -7.15 7.61
C ALA A 175 8.77 -6.11 8.45
N VAL A 176 8.20 -4.91 8.54
CA VAL A 176 8.50 -3.98 9.63
C VAL A 176 7.36 -4.10 10.61
N TYR A 177 7.59 -4.74 11.74
CA TYR A 177 6.57 -4.94 12.76
C TYR A 177 6.51 -3.73 13.68
N TRP A 178 5.31 -3.16 13.82
CA TRP A 178 4.98 -2.21 14.87
C TRP A 178 3.97 -2.89 15.78
N ARG A 179 4.27 -2.97 17.04
CA ARG A 179 3.33 -3.47 18.05
C ARG A 179 3.05 -2.34 19.01
N ALA A 180 1.78 -1.96 19.15
CA ALA A 180 1.34 -1.07 20.20
C ALA A 180 0.75 -1.92 21.32
N GLU A 181 1.38 -1.89 22.47
CA GLU A 181 0.83 -2.40 23.72
C GLU A 181 0.54 -1.18 24.60
N ASP A 182 -0.64 -1.13 25.21
CA ASP A 182 -1.06 -0.08 26.16
C ASP A 182 -0.93 1.37 25.64
N GLY A 183 -1.20 1.59 24.34
CA GLY A 183 -1.11 2.92 23.73
C GLY A 183 0.30 3.44 23.47
N THR A 184 1.32 2.66 23.76
CA THR A 184 2.72 3.01 23.44
C THR A 184 3.19 2.24 22.22
N ALA A 185 3.80 2.93 21.24
CA ALA A 185 4.43 2.29 20.10
C ALA A 185 5.73 1.63 20.54
N ALA A 186 5.78 0.31 20.56
CA ALA A 186 7.01 -0.44 20.79
C ALA A 186 7.67 -0.79 19.47
N ASN A 187 8.90 -0.33 19.27
CA ASN A 187 9.73 -0.67 18.13
C ASN A 187 10.39 -2.02 18.43
N GLN A 188 9.99 -3.09 17.73
CA GLN A 188 10.75 -4.34 17.75
C GLN A 188 11.91 -4.22 16.74
N PRO A 189 13.16 -4.44 17.15
CA PRO A 189 14.29 -4.39 16.25
C PRO A 189 14.33 -5.63 15.36
N GLY A 190 13.66 -5.58 14.22
CA GLY A 190 14.06 -6.37 13.07
C GLY A 190 15.10 -5.54 12.33
N ASP A 191 16.32 -6.00 12.33
CA ASP A 191 17.52 -5.49 11.70
C ASP A 191 17.50 -3.99 11.29
N ALA A 192 17.96 -3.14 12.20
CA ALA A 192 17.92 -1.67 12.09
C ALA A 192 18.97 -1.09 11.11
N SER A 193 19.57 -1.90 10.24
CA SER A 193 20.70 -1.46 9.41
C SER A 193 20.31 -0.88 8.05
N ALA A 194 19.08 -1.01 7.58
CA ALA A 194 18.74 -0.50 6.26
C ALA A 194 17.23 -0.23 6.10
N GLY A 195 16.78 0.99 6.36
CA GLY A 195 15.47 1.40 5.90
C GLY A 195 14.96 2.70 6.52
N PRO A 196 14.07 3.43 5.81
CA PRO A 196 13.46 4.62 6.34
C PRO A 196 12.60 4.28 7.57
N LYS A 197 12.71 5.10 8.59
CA LYS A 197 11.90 4.98 9.81
C LYS A 197 10.48 5.43 9.46
N TYR A 198 9.54 4.50 9.40
CA TYR A 198 8.12 4.83 9.32
C TYR A 198 7.62 5.26 10.70
N ARG A 199 6.95 6.40 10.77
CA ARG A 199 6.34 6.89 12.00
C ARG A 199 4.86 6.54 11.95
N ALA A 200 4.39 5.66 12.84
CA ALA A 200 2.98 5.46 13.07
C ALA A 200 2.52 6.48 14.13
N THR A 201 1.55 7.31 13.80
CA THR A 201 0.90 8.21 14.77
C THR A 201 -0.46 7.61 15.09
N LEU A 202 -0.66 7.17 16.31
CA LEU A 202 -1.96 6.77 16.79
C LEU A 202 -2.79 8.05 17.04
N PRO A 203 -4.03 8.14 16.54
CA PRO A 203 -4.89 9.28 16.85
C PRO A 203 -5.21 9.26 18.35
N ALA A 204 -5.27 10.45 18.96
CA ALA A 204 -5.51 10.66 20.40
C ALA A 204 -6.85 10.09 20.95
N ALA A 205 -7.69 9.53 20.09
CA ALA A 205 -8.97 8.93 20.46
C ALA A 205 -8.86 7.65 21.30
N SER A 206 -7.67 6.99 21.35
CA SER A 206 -7.51 5.80 22.22
C SER A 206 -7.43 6.18 23.73
N ALA A 207 -7.10 7.42 24.05
CA ALA A 207 -7.05 7.89 25.44
C ALA A 207 -8.44 8.16 26.05
N ALA A 208 -9.43 8.47 25.22
CA ALA A 208 -10.79 8.82 25.69
C ALA A 208 -11.61 7.58 26.13
N VAL A 209 -11.26 6.39 25.66
CA VAL A 209 -11.98 5.14 26.03
C VAL A 209 -11.57 4.63 27.43
N ALA A 210 -10.37 4.97 27.89
CA ALA A 210 -9.89 4.55 29.22
C ALA A 210 -10.54 5.36 30.37
N GLU A 211 -11.05 6.56 30.09
CA GLU A 211 -11.57 7.46 31.14
C GLU A 211 -13.06 7.24 31.49
N SER A 212 -13.81 6.48 30.68
CA SER A 212 -15.23 6.22 30.92
C SER A 212 -15.54 4.98 31.77
N ALA A 213 -14.54 4.28 32.29
CA ALA A 213 -14.68 3.03 33.05
C ALA A 213 -14.39 3.17 34.54
N SER A 214 -14.63 4.34 35.15
CA SER A 214 -14.64 4.47 36.63
C SER A 214 -16.02 4.10 37.16
N PRO A 215 -16.14 3.11 38.03
CA PRO A 215 -17.43 2.78 38.66
C PRO A 215 -17.79 3.87 39.65
N THR A 216 -18.97 4.44 39.48
CA THR A 216 -19.63 5.30 40.49
C THR A 216 -19.88 4.49 41.73
N PRO A 217 -19.50 4.91 42.95
CA PRO A 217 -19.93 4.25 44.16
C PRO A 217 -21.41 4.56 44.40
N SER A 218 -22.19 3.50 44.54
CA SER A 218 -23.58 3.59 45.00
C SER A 218 -23.67 3.95 46.50
N PRO A 219 -24.74 4.65 46.91
CA PRO A 219 -24.94 5.12 48.29
C PRO A 219 -25.20 4.03 49.29
#